data_31a31259be8d9c616bf3f62b3c86cb49
#
_entry.id   31a31259be8d9c616bf3f62b3c86cb49
#
_cell.length_a   1.000
_cell.length_b   1.000
_cell.length_c   1.000
_cell.angle_alpha   90.00
_cell.angle_beta   90.00
_cell.angle_gamma   90.00
#
_symmetry.space_group_name_H-M   'P 1'
#
loop_
_entity.id
_entity.type
_entity.pdbx_description
1 polymer ?
#
loop_
_entity_poly.entity_id
_entity_poly.type
_entity_poly.pdbx_seq_one_letter_code
_entity_poly.pdbx_strand_id
1 'polypeptide(L)'
;MRVVCIAAGCVGLLTTFGTMPSFAAEVSNPFIQQEAARADASLRQRAEAPMTGAALSSSESAYTGLDKTPMKSLPKESTSFAIEHIVVTSSEPVLQKYKNRLQVYNHNRIGTEGIQFLQKELQEQLLSDGYITSQVVVPNQDLQSGTLTFEIMPGYVEDIVLTNPKARTNWRSAFPVRPGYVLRRQALEQGIDQMRNVPGQDIKMTIEPGTKPLHSIVKLTVEQKGFVHGSLMLDNSGNKSTGTYQGTVYLSFSQLAGLNDVLTTSFTKDISHHDDGHGSKQYAVSYSVPDGNRTYRLSTYKYSYNQLVFMPNAFRSSGTTQGTEFAVEQVLNRTSRSKTSAVAKVIHKERHNYLDDVELGVQEQHTTAVEVGLSHRQYSGNTVSDVYLFYRQGINGLGAQVRSWEGLSDNPTTLYKMAGVEG
;
A
#
# COMPACT_ATOMS: atom_id res chain seq x y z
N MET A 1 -19.74 6.65 4.05
CA MET A 1 -19.56 5.79 2.88
C MET A 1 -19.89 4.36 3.28
N ARG A 2 -20.82 3.71 2.59
CA ARG A 2 -21.37 2.41 3.04
C ARG A 2 -20.43 1.29 2.65
N VAL A 3 -19.93 0.54 3.62
CA VAL A 3 -19.21 -0.72 3.39
C VAL A 3 -20.26 -1.76 2.98
N VAL A 4 -20.14 -2.29 1.77
CA VAL A 4 -20.97 -3.39 1.28
C VAL A 4 -20.21 -4.68 1.51
N CYS A 5 -20.55 -5.42 2.56
CA CYS A 5 -20.11 -6.80 2.74
C CYS A 5 -20.99 -7.71 1.88
N ILE A 6 -20.43 -8.30 0.84
CA ILE A 6 -21.10 -9.36 0.07
C ILE A 6 -20.67 -10.69 0.68
N ALA A 7 -21.57 -11.30 1.45
CA ALA A 7 -21.42 -12.69 1.87
C ALA A 7 -21.85 -13.60 0.71
N ALA A 8 -20.92 -14.32 0.11
CA ALA A 8 -21.21 -15.33 -0.89
C ALA A 8 -21.63 -16.64 -0.21
N GLY A 9 -22.90 -17.02 -0.38
CA GLY A 9 -23.32 -18.38 -0.07
C GLY A 9 -24.80 -18.54 0.19
N CYS A 10 -25.45 -19.25 -0.71
CA CYS A 10 -26.75 -19.92 -0.64
C CYS A 10 -28.00 -19.12 -1.01
N VAL A 11 -28.38 -19.29 -2.27
CA VAL A 11 -29.78 -19.27 -2.72
C VAL A 11 -30.43 -20.59 -2.29
N GLY A 12 -31.37 -20.54 -1.40
CA GLY A 12 -32.17 -21.69 -0.95
C GLY A 12 -33.59 -21.28 -0.69
N LEU A 13 -34.51 -21.97 -1.36
CA LEU A 13 -35.98 -21.80 -1.41
C LEU A 13 -36.65 -21.56 -0.05
N LEU A 14 -37.61 -20.65 -0.08
CA LEU A 14 -38.66 -20.55 0.95
C LEU A 14 -39.52 -21.82 0.98
N THR A 15 -39.55 -22.48 2.14
CA THR A 15 -40.71 -23.29 2.56
C THR A 15 -41.05 -22.93 3.99
N THR A 16 -42.29 -22.48 4.14
CA THR A 16 -42.92 -22.14 5.40
C THR A 16 -43.14 -23.39 6.26
N PHE A 17 -42.57 -23.43 7.45
CA PHE A 17 -43.11 -24.19 8.58
C PHE A 17 -42.88 -23.41 9.87
N GLY A 18 -43.96 -23.12 10.56
CA GLY A 18 -43.97 -22.50 11.86
C GLY A 18 -43.36 -23.43 12.90
N THR A 19 -42.44 -22.89 13.67
CA THR A 19 -41.98 -23.50 14.93
C THR A 19 -41.79 -22.41 15.98
N MET A 20 -42.17 -22.75 17.19
CA MET A 20 -42.16 -21.93 18.39
C MET A 20 -40.81 -21.26 18.68
N PRO A 21 -40.79 -20.11 19.38
CA PRO A 21 -39.54 -19.44 19.73
C PRO A 21 -38.83 -20.25 20.79
N SER A 22 -37.67 -20.80 20.45
CA SER A 22 -36.69 -21.24 21.43
C SER A 22 -36.05 -20.00 22.05
N PHE A 23 -36.22 -19.79 23.34
CA PHE A 23 -35.57 -18.80 24.15
C PHE A 23 -34.07 -19.20 24.32
N ALA A 24 -33.29 -19.02 23.29
CA ALA A 24 -31.87 -18.83 23.36
C ALA A 24 -31.59 -17.55 22.58
N ALA A 25 -32.05 -16.42 23.11
CA ALA A 25 -31.67 -15.13 22.60
C ALA A 25 -30.18 -14.96 22.85
N GLU A 26 -29.40 -15.09 21.76
CA GLU A 26 -28.07 -14.52 21.69
C GLU A 26 -28.13 -13.10 22.24
N VAL A 27 -27.59 -12.87 23.44
CA VAL A 27 -27.23 -11.52 23.90
C VAL A 27 -25.93 -11.12 23.22
N SER A 28 -25.87 -11.22 21.91
CA SER A 28 -24.91 -10.48 21.11
C SER A 28 -25.49 -9.08 20.93
N ASN A 29 -25.16 -8.20 21.90
CA ASN A 29 -25.56 -6.81 21.77
C ASN A 29 -24.95 -6.26 20.46
N PRO A 30 -25.74 -5.99 19.41
CA PRO A 30 -25.23 -5.53 18.12
C PRO A 30 -24.45 -4.22 18.24
N PHE A 31 -24.69 -3.42 19.29
CA PHE A 31 -23.92 -2.23 19.62
C PHE A 31 -22.47 -2.56 19.97
N ILE A 32 -22.20 -3.62 20.74
CA ILE A 32 -20.86 -4.01 21.13
C ILE A 32 -20.05 -4.50 19.92
N GLN A 33 -20.68 -5.25 19.02
CA GLN A 33 -20.05 -5.68 17.76
C GLN A 33 -19.79 -4.50 16.84
N GLN A 34 -20.72 -3.54 16.77
CA GLN A 34 -20.59 -2.35 15.96
C GLN A 34 -19.50 -1.40 16.50
N GLU A 35 -19.35 -1.26 17.82
CA GLU A 35 -18.30 -0.46 18.42
C GLU A 35 -16.90 -1.08 18.25
N ALA A 36 -16.77 -2.38 18.46
CA ALA A 36 -15.51 -3.07 18.20
C ALA A 36 -15.13 -2.99 16.71
N ALA A 37 -16.10 -3.09 15.80
CA ALA A 37 -15.88 -2.92 14.36
C ALA A 37 -15.52 -1.46 14.01
N ARG A 38 -16.16 -0.47 14.65
CA ARG A 38 -15.82 0.96 14.47
C ARG A 38 -14.45 1.30 15.05
N ALA A 39 -14.09 0.76 16.22
CA ALA A 39 -12.77 0.92 16.81
C ALA A 39 -11.68 0.29 15.91
N ASP A 40 -11.94 -0.89 15.37
CA ASP A 40 -11.04 -1.56 14.42
C ASP A 40 -10.91 -0.76 13.10
N ALA A 41 -12.01 -0.26 12.55
CA ALA A 41 -12.02 0.60 11.36
C ALA A 41 -11.31 1.94 11.61
N SER A 42 -11.55 2.58 12.76
CA SER A 42 -10.89 3.85 13.11
C SER A 42 -9.38 3.67 13.36
N LEU A 43 -8.97 2.52 13.90
CA LEU A 43 -7.57 2.19 14.08
C LEU A 43 -6.87 1.93 12.76
N ARG A 44 -7.52 1.20 11.84
CA ARG A 44 -7.01 0.99 10.49
C ARG A 44 -6.89 2.33 9.76
N GLN A 45 -7.93 3.14 9.83
CA GLN A 45 -7.94 4.46 9.20
C GLN A 45 -6.89 5.41 9.80
N ARG A 46 -6.56 5.29 11.10
CA ARG A 46 -5.51 6.10 11.77
C ARG A 46 -4.11 5.50 11.64
N ALA A 47 -3.97 4.17 11.61
CA ALA A 47 -2.71 3.50 11.32
C ALA A 47 -2.37 3.52 9.81
N GLU A 48 -3.37 3.59 8.96
CA GLU A 48 -3.29 3.67 7.50
C GLU A 48 -3.56 5.08 6.97
N ALA A 49 -3.97 6.04 7.85
CA ALA A 49 -4.05 7.43 7.42
C ALA A 49 -2.69 7.74 6.80
N PRO A 50 -2.61 7.96 5.49
CA PRO A 50 -1.42 8.55 4.95
C PRO A 50 -1.30 9.82 5.77
N MET A 51 -0.25 9.96 6.55
CA MET A 51 0.16 11.30 6.92
C MET A 51 0.17 11.99 5.58
N THR A 52 -0.76 12.94 5.40
CA THR A 52 -0.88 13.74 4.19
C THR A 52 0.49 14.36 3.95
N GLY A 53 1.37 13.51 3.44
CA GLY A 53 2.61 13.92 2.85
C GLY A 53 2.18 14.85 1.76
N ALA A 54 2.64 16.07 1.85
CA ALA A 54 2.48 17.09 0.86
C ALA A 54 2.35 16.43 -0.51
N ALA A 55 1.24 16.77 -1.18
CA ALA A 55 1.06 16.46 -2.58
C ALA A 55 2.45 16.49 -3.23
N LEU A 56 2.80 15.42 -3.91
CA LEU A 56 3.98 15.42 -4.76
C LEU A 56 3.93 16.76 -5.48
N SER A 57 4.69 17.75 -4.98
CA SER A 57 5.05 18.83 -5.83
C SER A 57 5.80 18.09 -6.93
N SER A 58 5.05 17.73 -7.97
CA SER A 58 5.60 17.43 -9.24
C SER A 58 6.61 18.57 -9.46
N SER A 59 7.90 18.29 -9.25
CA SER A 59 8.82 18.90 -10.17
C SER A 59 8.23 18.44 -11.48
N GLU A 60 7.46 19.30 -12.13
CA GLU A 60 7.08 19.17 -13.49
C GLU A 60 8.38 18.98 -14.25
N SER A 61 8.81 17.74 -14.28
CA SER A 61 9.73 17.27 -15.28
C SER A 61 8.98 17.51 -16.57
N ALA A 62 9.55 18.30 -17.46
CA ALA A 62 9.03 18.72 -18.76
C ALA A 62 8.67 17.57 -19.72
N TYR A 63 8.29 16.41 -19.20
CA TYR A 63 7.89 15.18 -19.88
C TYR A 63 6.44 14.77 -19.56
N THR A 64 5.59 15.73 -19.20
CA THR A 64 4.15 15.53 -19.18
C THR A 64 3.66 15.57 -20.62
N GLY A 65 3.26 14.43 -21.15
CA GLY A 65 2.46 14.37 -22.37
C GLY A 65 3.11 13.74 -23.57
N LEU A 66 3.78 12.60 -23.43
CA LEU A 66 3.91 11.68 -24.55
C LEU A 66 2.58 10.92 -24.67
N ASP A 67 1.71 11.54 -25.41
CA ASP A 67 0.45 10.97 -25.87
C ASP A 67 0.74 9.61 -26.54
N LYS A 68 -0.03 8.58 -26.22
CA LYS A 68 -0.03 7.31 -26.96
C LYS A 68 -0.73 7.54 -28.30
N THR A 69 -0.19 8.45 -29.11
CA THR A 69 -0.71 8.69 -30.45
C THR A 69 -0.56 7.44 -31.29
N PRO A 70 -1.57 7.09 -32.08
CA PRO A 70 -1.50 5.95 -32.97
C PRO A 70 -0.34 6.14 -33.96
N MET A 71 0.26 5.02 -34.39
CA MET A 71 1.38 4.95 -35.33
C MET A 71 1.34 6.02 -36.40
N LYS A 72 2.29 6.95 -36.36
CA LYS A 72 2.49 7.93 -37.39
C LYS A 72 3.03 7.22 -38.64
N SER A 73 2.55 7.57 -39.82
CA SER A 73 3.08 7.06 -41.08
C SER A 73 4.57 7.41 -41.24
N LEU A 74 5.35 6.47 -41.73
CA LEU A 74 6.75 6.72 -42.08
C LEU A 74 6.85 7.89 -43.07
N PRO A 75 7.87 8.75 -42.97
CA PRO A 75 8.11 9.81 -43.93
C PRO A 75 8.39 9.23 -45.33
N LYS A 76 7.89 9.92 -46.38
CA LYS A 76 8.16 9.53 -47.76
C LYS A 76 9.46 10.18 -48.21
N GLU A 77 10.44 9.37 -48.52
CA GLU A 77 11.79 9.79 -48.91
C GLU A 77 12.14 9.34 -50.33
N SER A 78 12.87 10.18 -51.05
CA SER A 78 13.35 9.85 -52.38
C SER A 78 14.46 8.79 -52.38
N THR A 79 15.32 8.85 -51.37
CA THR A 79 16.40 7.86 -51.14
C THR A 79 16.02 6.97 -49.98
N SER A 80 15.76 5.68 -50.25
CA SER A 80 15.31 4.73 -49.26
C SER A 80 15.74 3.32 -49.62
N PHE A 81 15.98 2.48 -48.59
CA PHE A 81 16.34 1.06 -48.70
C PHE A 81 15.09 0.20 -48.43
N ALA A 82 15.03 -0.96 -49.08
CA ALA A 82 14.00 -1.94 -48.79
C ALA A 82 14.43 -2.69 -47.48
N ILE A 83 13.70 -2.49 -46.41
CA ILE A 83 13.98 -3.10 -45.12
C ILE A 83 12.98 -4.24 -44.87
N GLU A 84 13.49 -5.48 -44.91
CA GLU A 84 12.72 -6.69 -44.62
C GLU A 84 12.49 -6.88 -43.11
N HIS A 85 13.53 -6.61 -42.33
CA HIS A 85 13.54 -6.87 -40.88
C HIS A 85 14.11 -5.71 -40.10
N ILE A 86 13.38 -5.29 -39.05
CA ILE A 86 13.87 -4.35 -38.04
C ILE A 86 14.16 -5.11 -36.77
N VAL A 87 15.41 -5.00 -36.29
CA VAL A 87 15.89 -5.70 -35.10
C VAL A 87 16.25 -4.69 -34.03
N VAL A 88 15.74 -4.88 -32.82
CA VAL A 88 16.14 -4.10 -31.64
C VAL A 88 16.91 -5.00 -30.70
N THR A 89 18.15 -4.59 -30.35
CA THR A 89 19.05 -5.35 -29.47
C THR A 89 19.31 -4.57 -28.20
N SER A 90 19.66 -5.28 -27.12
CA SER A 90 20.16 -4.72 -25.89
C SER A 90 20.97 -5.77 -25.11
N SER A 91 22.01 -5.34 -24.41
CA SER A 91 22.77 -6.18 -23.47
C SER A 91 21.98 -6.57 -22.22
N GLU A 92 20.93 -5.80 -21.86
CA GLU A 92 20.17 -6.01 -20.64
C GLU A 92 18.86 -6.79 -20.88
N PRO A 93 18.61 -7.90 -20.14
CA PRO A 93 17.41 -8.70 -20.29
C PRO A 93 16.10 -7.90 -20.11
N VAL A 94 16.11 -6.92 -19.20
CA VAL A 94 14.93 -6.08 -18.90
C VAL A 94 14.52 -5.19 -20.08
N LEU A 95 15.44 -4.90 -21.00
CA LEU A 95 15.20 -4.11 -22.22
C LEU A 95 14.88 -4.97 -23.45
N GLN A 96 15.03 -6.28 -23.38
CA GLN A 96 14.70 -7.19 -24.49
C GLN A 96 13.19 -7.20 -24.83
N LYS A 97 12.34 -6.70 -23.93
CA LYS A 97 10.91 -6.54 -24.20
C LYS A 97 10.62 -5.61 -25.41
N TYR A 98 11.59 -4.77 -25.81
CA TYR A 98 11.47 -3.91 -26.98
C TYR A 98 11.82 -4.60 -28.30
N LYS A 99 12.35 -5.81 -28.27
CA LYS A 99 12.84 -6.54 -29.46
C LYS A 99 11.87 -6.56 -30.62
N ASN A 100 10.58 -6.67 -30.34
CA ASN A 100 9.55 -6.77 -31.38
C ASN A 100 8.77 -5.46 -31.58
N ARG A 101 9.17 -4.37 -30.91
CA ARG A 101 8.37 -3.12 -30.89
C ARG A 101 8.24 -2.46 -32.24
N LEU A 102 9.30 -2.49 -33.06
CA LEU A 102 9.34 -1.87 -34.37
C LEU A 102 9.00 -2.82 -35.53
N GLN A 103 8.68 -4.09 -35.27
CA GLN A 103 8.38 -5.08 -36.32
C GLN A 103 7.19 -4.73 -37.21
N VAL A 104 6.29 -3.90 -36.73
CA VAL A 104 5.16 -3.37 -37.48
C VAL A 104 5.59 -2.54 -38.70
N TYR A 105 6.82 -2.05 -38.70
CA TYR A 105 7.42 -1.30 -39.81
C TYR A 105 8.29 -2.17 -40.75
N ASN A 106 8.30 -3.52 -40.54
CA ASN A 106 8.95 -4.43 -41.48
C ASN A 106 8.36 -4.32 -42.88
N HIS A 107 9.10 -4.72 -43.88
CA HIS A 107 8.70 -4.75 -45.30
C HIS A 107 8.36 -3.33 -45.86
N ASN A 108 9.00 -2.30 -45.32
CA ASN A 108 8.83 -0.91 -45.81
C ASN A 108 10.13 -0.39 -46.42
N ARG A 109 9.98 0.63 -47.23
CA ARG A 109 11.12 1.43 -47.73
C ARG A 109 11.43 2.51 -46.72
N ILE A 110 12.65 2.51 -46.16
CA ILE A 110 13.07 3.40 -45.08
C ILE A 110 14.37 4.12 -45.49
N GLY A 111 14.36 5.44 -45.42
CA GLY A 111 15.54 6.28 -45.63
C GLY A 111 16.02 6.89 -44.31
N THR A 112 16.85 7.90 -44.40
CA THR A 112 17.48 8.54 -43.25
C THR A 112 16.46 9.17 -42.29
N GLU A 113 15.44 9.85 -42.80
CA GLU A 113 14.39 10.45 -41.97
C GLU A 113 13.55 9.37 -41.27
N GLY A 114 13.26 8.26 -41.98
CA GLY A 114 12.54 7.12 -41.44
C GLY A 114 13.32 6.44 -40.31
N ILE A 115 14.64 6.30 -40.46
CA ILE A 115 15.51 5.75 -39.40
C ILE A 115 15.47 6.67 -38.16
N GLN A 116 15.61 7.98 -38.36
CA GLN A 116 15.53 8.95 -37.24
C GLN A 116 14.15 8.95 -36.56
N PHE A 117 13.10 8.85 -37.37
CA PHE A 117 11.74 8.72 -36.82
C PHE A 117 11.58 7.48 -35.93
N LEU A 118 12.01 6.32 -36.40
CA LEU A 118 11.93 5.07 -35.62
C LEU A 118 12.81 5.09 -34.38
N GLN A 119 14.03 5.66 -34.49
CA GLN A 119 14.92 5.86 -33.35
C GLN A 119 14.25 6.74 -32.28
N LYS A 120 13.64 7.86 -32.71
CA LYS A 120 12.94 8.77 -31.81
C LYS A 120 11.74 8.09 -31.16
N GLU A 121 10.93 7.35 -31.90
CA GLU A 121 9.77 6.63 -31.38
C GLU A 121 10.20 5.62 -30.30
N LEU A 122 11.26 4.84 -30.54
CA LEU A 122 11.78 3.90 -29.58
C LEU A 122 12.38 4.60 -28.34
N GLN A 123 13.07 5.73 -28.53
CA GLN A 123 13.60 6.55 -27.44
C GLN A 123 12.47 7.14 -26.58
N GLU A 124 11.42 7.66 -27.17
CA GLU A 124 10.24 8.18 -26.47
C GLU A 124 9.54 7.07 -25.66
N GLN A 125 9.46 5.87 -26.21
CA GLN A 125 8.93 4.72 -25.48
C GLN A 125 9.78 4.36 -24.26
N LEU A 126 11.11 4.34 -24.40
CA LEU A 126 12.03 4.12 -23.27
C LEU A 126 11.83 5.15 -22.16
N LEU A 127 11.76 6.43 -22.54
CA LEU A 127 11.53 7.54 -21.60
C LEU A 127 10.18 7.41 -20.89
N SER A 128 9.12 7.06 -21.64
CA SER A 128 7.78 6.82 -21.11
C SER A 128 7.78 5.67 -20.09
N ASP A 129 8.50 4.59 -20.37
CA ASP A 129 8.66 3.44 -19.48
C ASP A 129 9.61 3.70 -18.31
N GLY A 130 10.22 4.89 -18.27
CA GLY A 130 11.06 5.35 -17.16
C GLY A 130 12.56 5.09 -17.30
N TYR A 131 13.04 4.61 -18.45
CA TYR A 131 14.46 4.43 -18.72
C TYR A 131 15.11 5.76 -19.18
N ILE A 132 15.16 6.72 -18.26
CA ILE A 132 15.45 8.14 -18.56
C ILE A 132 16.92 8.42 -18.96
N THR A 133 17.84 7.49 -18.69
CA THR A 133 19.26 7.60 -19.03
C THR A 133 19.71 6.61 -20.09
N SER A 134 18.82 5.69 -20.52
CA SER A 134 19.09 4.76 -21.60
C SER A 134 18.93 5.46 -22.97
N GLN A 135 19.75 5.07 -23.95
CA GLN A 135 19.76 5.69 -25.27
C GLN A 135 19.55 4.64 -26.36
N VAL A 136 18.90 5.05 -27.44
CA VAL A 136 18.78 4.27 -28.67
C VAL A 136 19.81 4.77 -29.64
N VAL A 137 20.67 3.88 -30.12
CA VAL A 137 21.67 4.18 -31.14
C VAL A 137 21.44 3.32 -32.39
N VAL A 138 21.86 3.83 -33.52
CA VAL A 138 21.90 3.10 -34.79
C VAL A 138 23.35 2.78 -35.06
N PRO A 139 23.80 1.51 -34.93
CA PRO A 139 25.17 1.15 -35.20
C PRO A 139 25.47 1.29 -36.72
N ASN A 140 26.76 1.39 -37.06
CA ASN A 140 27.17 1.32 -38.46
C ASN A 140 26.78 -0.03 -39.04
N GLN A 141 25.99 -0.04 -40.10
CA GLN A 141 25.44 -1.24 -40.72
C GLN A 141 25.19 -1.06 -42.23
N ASP A 142 25.18 -2.18 -42.92
CA ASP A 142 24.83 -2.21 -44.35
C ASP A 142 23.32 -2.41 -44.53
N LEU A 143 22.63 -1.37 -44.98
CA LEU A 143 21.18 -1.41 -45.19
C LEU A 143 20.77 -2.16 -46.48
N GLN A 144 21.74 -2.46 -47.38
CA GLN A 144 21.46 -3.30 -48.54
C GLN A 144 21.16 -4.74 -48.17
N SER A 145 21.55 -5.16 -46.96
CA SER A 145 21.21 -6.48 -46.41
C SER A 145 19.72 -6.67 -46.13
N GLY A 146 18.91 -5.60 -46.20
CA GLY A 146 17.49 -5.61 -45.87
C GLY A 146 17.20 -5.64 -44.36
N THR A 147 18.22 -5.54 -43.51
CA THR A 147 18.08 -5.55 -42.03
C THR A 147 18.48 -4.17 -41.48
N LEU A 148 17.58 -3.60 -40.66
CA LEU A 148 17.84 -2.38 -39.89
C LEU A 148 17.90 -2.70 -38.41
N THR A 149 19.06 -2.45 -37.80
CA THR A 149 19.30 -2.72 -36.38
C THR A 149 19.31 -1.44 -35.57
N PHE A 150 18.59 -1.44 -34.47
CA PHE A 150 18.68 -0.46 -33.38
C PHE A 150 19.29 -1.13 -32.17
N GLU A 151 20.18 -0.44 -31.47
CA GLU A 151 20.76 -0.91 -30.20
C GLU A 151 20.30 0.00 -29.07
N ILE A 152 19.74 -0.61 -28.02
CA ILE A 152 19.43 0.10 -26.78
C ILE A 152 20.61 -0.01 -25.85
N MET A 153 21.28 1.09 -25.62
CA MET A 153 22.36 1.23 -24.66
C MET A 153 21.77 1.54 -23.28
N PRO A 154 21.87 0.64 -22.30
CA PRO A 154 21.31 0.83 -20.96
C PRO A 154 22.04 1.92 -20.18
N GLY A 155 21.28 2.76 -19.51
CA GLY A 155 21.81 3.71 -18.54
C GLY A 155 21.80 3.10 -17.14
N TYR A 156 22.91 3.17 -16.42
CA TYR A 156 23.10 2.54 -15.12
C TYR A 156 23.17 3.54 -13.97
N VAL A 157 22.82 3.08 -12.78
CA VAL A 157 23.14 3.79 -11.53
C VAL A 157 24.59 3.50 -11.17
N GLU A 158 25.44 4.53 -11.13
CA GLU A 158 26.81 4.40 -10.67
C GLU A 158 26.86 4.36 -9.14
N ASP A 159 26.21 5.32 -8.49
CA ASP A 159 26.11 5.38 -7.04
C ASP A 159 24.87 6.17 -6.60
N ILE A 160 24.47 5.95 -5.35
CA ILE A 160 23.44 6.73 -4.65
C ILE A 160 24.07 7.31 -3.39
N VAL A 161 24.22 8.64 -3.35
CA VAL A 161 24.95 9.32 -2.29
C VAL A 161 24.08 10.31 -1.52
N LEU A 162 24.25 10.33 -0.20
CA LEU A 162 23.66 11.35 0.66
C LEU A 162 24.60 12.56 0.68
N THR A 163 24.08 13.73 0.35
CA THR A 163 24.85 15.00 0.42
C THR A 163 25.10 15.44 1.85
N ASN A 164 24.24 15.00 2.81
CA ASN A 164 24.44 15.21 4.23
C ASN A 164 24.83 13.88 4.91
N PRO A 165 26.12 13.63 5.18
CA PRO A 165 26.58 12.38 5.78
C PRO A 165 26.14 12.20 7.24
N LYS A 166 25.65 13.27 7.91
CA LYS A 166 25.13 13.21 9.28
C LYS A 166 23.65 12.85 9.35
N ALA A 167 22.95 12.70 8.21
CA ALA A 167 21.57 12.28 8.18
C ALA A 167 21.43 10.85 8.73
N ARG A 168 20.59 10.67 9.76
CA ARG A 168 20.28 9.35 10.34
C ARG A 168 19.28 8.62 9.45
N THR A 169 19.67 8.31 8.23
CA THR A 169 18.83 7.62 7.25
C THR A 169 19.67 6.69 6.39
N ASN A 170 19.06 5.65 5.87
CA ASN A 170 19.71 4.68 5.02
C ASN A 170 18.94 4.54 3.69
N TRP A 171 19.49 5.09 2.61
CA TRP A 171 18.85 4.95 1.31
C TRP A 171 18.70 3.48 0.88
N ARG A 172 19.57 2.58 1.38
CA ARG A 172 19.52 1.16 1.03
C ARG A 172 18.25 0.44 1.48
N SER A 173 17.64 0.87 2.58
CA SER A 173 16.35 0.31 3.00
C SER A 173 15.17 0.86 2.17
N ALA A 174 15.31 2.05 1.59
CA ALA A 174 14.23 2.71 0.87
C ALA A 174 14.20 2.42 -0.64
N PHE A 175 15.38 2.40 -1.27
CA PHE A 175 15.47 2.27 -2.73
C PHE A 175 15.50 0.81 -3.18
N PRO A 176 14.66 0.41 -4.16
CA PRO A 176 14.72 -0.93 -4.74
C PRO A 176 15.88 -1.12 -5.75
N VAL A 177 16.53 -0.03 -6.14
CA VAL A 177 17.65 -0.02 -7.07
C VAL A 177 19.00 0.08 -6.33
N ARG A 178 20.04 -0.50 -6.91
CA ARG A 178 21.41 -0.52 -6.38
C ARG A 178 22.39 -0.02 -7.45
N PRO A 179 23.60 0.43 -7.06
CA PRO A 179 24.68 0.64 -8.01
C PRO A 179 24.88 -0.58 -8.92
N GLY A 180 25.09 -0.32 -10.22
CA GLY A 180 25.20 -1.35 -11.26
C GLY A 180 23.87 -1.79 -11.88
N TYR A 181 22.72 -1.36 -11.38
CA TYR A 181 21.40 -1.66 -11.97
C TYR A 181 21.02 -0.62 -13.02
N VAL A 182 20.24 -1.04 -14.01
CA VAL A 182 19.67 -0.11 -14.99
C VAL A 182 18.80 0.92 -14.26
N LEU A 183 19.08 2.20 -14.55
CA LEU A 183 18.38 3.29 -13.93
C LEU A 183 16.93 3.35 -14.48
N ARG A 184 15.98 3.28 -13.57
CA ARG A 184 14.56 3.40 -13.88
C ARG A 184 13.90 4.41 -12.94
N ARG A 185 13.22 5.42 -13.51
CA ARG A 185 12.57 6.50 -12.77
C ARG A 185 11.65 5.97 -11.67
N GLN A 186 10.84 4.96 -11.95
CA GLN A 186 9.91 4.39 -10.97
C GLN A 186 10.60 3.80 -9.74
N ALA A 187 11.80 3.24 -9.90
CA ALA A 187 12.59 2.73 -8.78
C ALA A 187 13.13 3.87 -7.90
N LEU A 188 13.51 4.99 -8.52
CA LEU A 188 13.93 6.19 -7.79
C LEU A 188 12.74 6.84 -7.05
N GLU A 189 11.61 7.00 -7.72
CA GLU A 189 10.37 7.52 -7.11
C GLU A 189 9.91 6.66 -5.93
N GLN A 190 10.00 5.33 -6.04
CA GLN A 190 9.68 4.42 -4.94
C GLN A 190 10.58 4.65 -3.74
N GLY A 191 11.89 4.78 -3.96
CA GLY A 191 12.84 5.05 -2.88
C GLY A 191 12.56 6.38 -2.18
N ILE A 192 12.26 7.43 -2.95
CA ILE A 192 11.91 8.75 -2.42
C ILE A 192 10.63 8.70 -1.59
N ASP A 193 9.61 7.98 -2.07
CA ASP A 193 8.36 7.84 -1.33
C ASP A 193 8.57 7.12 0.00
N GLN A 194 9.34 6.02 0.00
CA GLN A 194 9.67 5.32 1.24
C GLN A 194 10.36 6.23 2.26
N MET A 195 11.27 7.07 1.79
CA MET A 195 11.96 8.02 2.67
C MET A 195 11.04 9.19 3.09
N ARG A 196 10.15 9.68 2.23
CA ARG A 196 9.18 10.74 2.55
C ARG A 196 8.07 10.30 3.52
N ASN A 197 7.79 8.99 3.58
CA ASN A 197 6.85 8.45 4.57
C ASN A 197 7.35 8.56 6.01
N VAL A 198 8.63 8.91 6.21
CA VAL A 198 9.20 9.16 7.53
C VAL A 198 8.80 10.57 8.01
N PRO A 199 8.10 10.70 9.14
CA PRO A 199 7.68 12.00 9.66
C PRO A 199 8.83 12.98 9.84
N GLY A 200 8.61 14.22 9.38
CA GLY A 200 9.61 15.30 9.48
C GLY A 200 10.78 15.18 8.52
N GLN A 201 10.79 14.22 7.61
CA GLN A 201 11.86 14.04 6.62
C GLN A 201 11.43 14.65 5.28
N ASP A 202 12.22 15.59 4.78
CA ASP A 202 12.11 16.13 3.42
C ASP A 202 13.30 15.68 2.58
N ILE A 203 13.05 15.37 1.29
CA ILE A 203 14.05 14.78 0.40
C ILE A 203 14.00 15.46 -0.95
N LYS A 204 15.18 15.91 -1.38
CA LYS A 204 15.44 16.38 -2.73
C LYS A 204 16.38 15.41 -3.42
N MET A 205 16.10 15.09 -4.67
CA MET A 205 16.91 14.21 -5.49
C MET A 205 17.38 14.95 -6.72
N THR A 206 18.67 14.78 -7.06
CA THR A 206 19.24 15.18 -8.34
C THR A 206 19.94 14.00 -8.98
N ILE A 207 19.94 13.94 -10.31
CA ILE A 207 20.64 12.93 -11.09
C ILE A 207 21.73 13.64 -11.86
N GLU A 208 22.97 13.25 -11.66
CA GLU A 208 24.14 13.82 -12.32
C GLU A 208 24.85 12.76 -13.16
N PRO A 209 25.54 13.15 -14.25
CA PRO A 209 26.40 12.23 -14.98
C PRO A 209 27.44 11.58 -14.04
N GLY A 210 27.65 10.28 -14.22
CA GLY A 210 28.69 9.53 -13.52
C GLY A 210 30.04 9.69 -14.16
N THR A 211 31.02 8.95 -13.65
CA THR A 211 32.39 8.93 -14.17
C THR A 211 32.51 8.08 -15.44
N LYS A 212 31.64 7.11 -15.62
CA LYS A 212 31.59 6.22 -16.78
C LYS A 212 30.51 6.66 -17.76
N PRO A 213 30.66 6.45 -19.08
CA PRO A 213 29.60 6.68 -20.05
C PRO A 213 28.30 5.95 -19.68
N LEU A 214 27.16 6.60 -19.87
CA LEU A 214 25.82 6.07 -19.55
C LEU A 214 25.61 5.67 -18.06
N HIS A 215 26.48 6.09 -17.17
CA HIS A 215 26.28 5.94 -15.73
C HIS A 215 25.85 7.26 -15.11
N SER A 216 25.04 7.16 -14.06
CA SER A 216 24.49 8.31 -13.35
C SER A 216 24.68 8.16 -11.86
N ILE A 217 25.02 9.26 -11.19
CA ILE A 217 25.05 9.36 -9.72
C ILE A 217 23.76 10.01 -9.26
N VAL A 218 23.07 9.35 -8.33
CA VAL A 218 21.86 9.86 -7.69
C VAL A 218 22.24 10.53 -6.39
N LYS A 219 22.10 11.85 -6.30
CA LYS A 219 22.37 12.62 -5.07
C LYS A 219 21.08 12.87 -4.31
N LEU A 220 21.07 12.53 -3.03
CA LEU A 220 19.94 12.71 -2.12
C LEU A 220 20.32 13.75 -1.06
N THR A 221 19.58 14.85 -1.02
CA THR A 221 19.66 15.83 0.05
C THR A 221 18.52 15.59 1.01
N VAL A 222 18.84 15.21 2.24
CA VAL A 222 17.87 14.84 3.27
C VAL A 222 17.87 15.89 4.36
N GLU A 223 16.71 16.47 4.62
CA GLU A 223 16.48 17.39 5.75
C GLU A 223 15.55 16.71 6.74
N GLN A 224 15.96 16.55 8.00
CA GLN A 224 15.16 15.93 9.07
C GLN A 224 14.77 17.01 10.09
N LYS A 225 13.46 17.26 10.19
CA LYS A 225 12.88 18.21 11.16
C LYS A 225 12.39 17.48 12.43
N GLY A 226 13.33 17.04 13.23
CA GLY A 226 13.04 16.28 14.45
C GLY A 226 12.84 14.78 14.18
N PHE A 227 12.88 14.00 15.27
CA PHE A 227 12.69 12.55 15.26
C PHE A 227 11.43 12.13 16.03
N VAL A 228 10.83 13.06 16.75
CA VAL A 228 9.60 12.85 17.52
C VAL A 228 8.56 13.88 17.08
N HIS A 229 7.41 13.38 16.69
CA HIS A 229 6.27 14.21 16.31
C HIS A 229 5.06 13.77 17.13
N GLY A 230 4.27 14.74 17.57
CA GLY A 230 3.09 14.44 18.36
C GLY A 230 1.92 15.33 17.99
N SER A 231 0.71 14.84 18.23
CA SER A 231 -0.52 15.60 18.11
C SER A 231 -1.50 15.22 19.21
N LEU A 232 -2.31 16.20 19.59
CA LEU A 232 -3.47 16.01 20.47
C LEU A 232 -4.72 16.25 19.65
N MET A 233 -5.69 15.34 19.75
CA MET A 233 -6.98 15.45 19.09
C MET A 233 -8.09 15.31 20.13
N LEU A 234 -9.09 16.17 20.04
CA LEU A 234 -10.31 16.12 20.83
C LEU A 234 -11.48 16.07 19.84
N ASP A 235 -12.33 15.08 20.01
CA ASP A 235 -13.48 14.88 19.13
C ASP A 235 -14.67 14.28 19.87
N ASN A 236 -15.82 14.18 19.19
CA ASN A 236 -17.06 13.61 19.70
C ASN A 236 -17.41 12.30 18.97
N SER A 237 -16.42 11.55 18.50
CA SER A 237 -16.61 10.31 17.76
C SER A 237 -16.95 9.09 18.63
N GLY A 238 -16.92 9.25 19.94
CA GLY A 238 -17.26 8.18 20.88
C GLY A 238 -18.75 7.86 20.92
N ASN A 239 -19.10 6.83 21.68
CA ASN A 239 -20.48 6.37 21.84
C ASN A 239 -21.08 6.96 23.13
N LYS A 240 -22.40 7.21 23.12
CA LYS A 240 -23.13 7.72 24.32
C LYS A 240 -23.04 6.78 25.51
N SER A 241 -22.96 5.46 25.29
CA SER A 241 -22.90 4.46 26.39
C SER A 241 -21.49 4.29 26.97
N THR A 242 -20.43 4.65 26.25
CA THR A 242 -19.03 4.45 26.66
C THR A 242 -18.20 5.73 26.64
N GLY A 243 -18.84 6.87 26.43
CA GLY A 243 -18.23 8.19 26.41
C GLY A 243 -18.20 8.82 25.02
N THR A 244 -18.93 9.93 24.86
CA THR A 244 -19.11 10.65 23.58
C THR A 244 -17.85 11.40 23.17
N TYR A 245 -17.20 12.07 24.11
CA TYR A 245 -16.03 12.91 23.84
C TYR A 245 -14.75 12.12 24.05
N GLN A 246 -13.90 12.10 23.02
CA GLN A 246 -12.66 11.35 23.02
C GLN A 246 -11.45 12.30 23.00
N GLY A 247 -10.46 12.03 23.83
CA GLY A 247 -9.15 12.66 23.78
C GLY A 247 -8.11 11.65 23.28
N THR A 248 -7.39 12.00 22.22
CA THR A 248 -6.33 11.15 21.64
C THR A 248 -5.00 11.87 21.67
N VAL A 249 -4.00 11.23 22.24
CA VAL A 249 -2.59 11.62 22.12
C VAL A 249 -1.95 10.66 21.10
N TYR A 250 -1.32 11.22 20.09
CA TYR A 250 -0.57 10.52 19.07
C TYR A 250 0.90 10.92 19.13
N LEU A 251 1.81 9.93 19.12
CA LEU A 251 3.26 10.13 19.04
C LEU A 251 3.84 9.28 17.92
N SER A 252 4.79 9.84 17.20
CA SER A 252 5.54 9.16 16.16
C SER A 252 7.04 9.38 16.38
N PHE A 253 7.78 8.30 16.34
CA PHE A 253 9.23 8.26 16.48
C PHE A 253 9.81 7.77 15.15
N SER A 254 10.66 8.60 14.56
CA SER A 254 11.27 8.34 13.25
C SER A 254 12.70 7.89 13.40
N GLN A 255 13.16 7.00 12.51
CA GLN A 255 14.57 6.62 12.38
C GLN A 255 15.18 6.01 13.65
N LEU A 256 14.44 5.16 14.38
CA LEU A 256 14.95 4.49 15.58
C LEU A 256 16.14 3.57 15.23
N ALA A 257 16.01 2.76 14.19
CA ALA A 257 17.06 1.91 13.65
C ALA A 257 17.86 2.56 12.52
N GLY A 258 17.46 3.76 12.05
CA GLY A 258 18.08 4.42 10.91
C GLY A 258 17.77 3.76 9.56
N LEU A 259 16.69 2.98 9.48
CA LEU A 259 16.27 2.21 8.30
C LEU A 259 15.06 2.83 7.60
N ASN A 260 14.82 4.12 7.79
CA ASN A 260 13.58 4.80 7.39
C ASN A 260 12.36 4.21 8.11
N ASP A 261 12.60 3.71 9.29
CA ASP A 261 11.63 3.08 10.17
C ASP A 261 10.82 4.13 10.94
N VAL A 262 9.58 3.79 11.24
CA VAL A 262 8.65 4.64 11.98
C VAL A 262 7.94 3.80 13.05
N LEU A 263 8.06 4.23 14.31
CA LEU A 263 7.25 3.74 15.41
C LEU A 263 6.16 4.78 15.71
N THR A 264 4.91 4.34 15.67
CA THR A 264 3.76 5.19 16.07
C THR A 264 3.10 4.60 17.30
N THR A 265 2.65 5.47 18.20
CA THR A 265 1.83 5.06 19.34
C THR A 265 0.69 6.04 19.52
N SER A 266 -0.46 5.55 19.89
CA SER A 266 -1.60 6.39 20.24
C SER A 266 -2.27 5.90 21.51
N PHE A 267 -2.77 6.86 22.27
CA PHE A 267 -3.62 6.64 23.43
C PHE A 267 -4.88 7.46 23.28
N THR A 268 -6.02 6.79 23.25
CA THR A 268 -7.35 7.41 23.21
C THR A 268 -8.08 7.08 24.50
N LYS A 269 -8.74 8.06 25.08
CA LYS A 269 -9.56 7.88 26.28
C LYS A 269 -10.82 8.74 26.17
N ASP A 270 -11.92 8.21 26.68
CA ASP A 270 -13.10 9.00 26.95
C ASP A 270 -12.78 10.12 27.98
N ILE A 271 -13.12 11.35 27.61
CA ILE A 271 -12.94 12.57 28.43
C ILE A 271 -14.28 13.17 28.84
N SER A 272 -15.40 12.48 28.56
CA SER A 272 -16.70 12.88 29.06
C SER A 272 -16.69 12.78 30.59
N HIS A 273 -17.36 13.72 31.21
CA HIS A 273 -17.51 13.70 32.68
C HIS A 273 -18.63 12.72 33.03
N HIS A 274 -18.26 11.49 33.40
CA HIS A 274 -19.18 10.45 33.82
C HIS A 274 -18.83 9.91 35.20
N ASP A 275 -19.84 9.40 35.91
CA ASP A 275 -19.64 8.56 37.07
C ASP A 275 -18.93 7.27 36.70
N ASP A 276 -18.36 6.55 37.70
CA ASP A 276 -17.44 5.42 37.54
C ASP A 276 -17.93 4.21 36.71
N GLY A 277 -19.14 4.29 36.15
CA GLY A 277 -19.80 3.22 35.40
C GLY A 277 -19.62 3.24 33.87
N HIS A 278 -19.04 4.29 33.31
CA HIS A 278 -18.92 4.46 31.86
C HIS A 278 -17.52 4.86 31.45
N GLY A 279 -17.11 4.46 30.27
CA GLY A 279 -15.86 4.92 29.69
C GLY A 279 -15.26 3.97 28.67
N SER A 280 -14.35 4.50 27.88
CA SER A 280 -13.54 3.72 26.95
C SER A 280 -12.09 4.20 26.95
N LYS A 281 -11.18 3.28 26.67
CA LYS A 281 -9.76 3.58 26.47
C LYS A 281 -9.15 2.64 25.45
N GLN A 282 -8.19 3.17 24.70
CA GLN A 282 -7.50 2.45 23.65
C GLN A 282 -6.03 2.80 23.62
N TYR A 283 -5.20 1.80 23.45
CA TYR A 283 -3.78 1.91 23.17
C TYR A 283 -3.49 1.27 21.83
N ALA A 284 -2.68 1.91 21.00
CA ALA A 284 -2.19 1.30 19.78
C ALA A 284 -0.71 1.61 19.58
N VAL A 285 0.03 0.64 19.07
CA VAL A 285 1.44 0.75 18.69
C VAL A 285 1.60 0.12 17.32
N SER A 286 2.33 0.79 16.42
CA SER A 286 2.67 0.24 15.10
C SER A 286 4.12 0.58 14.77
N TYR A 287 4.87 -0.39 14.26
CA TYR A 287 6.23 -0.23 13.78
C TYR A 287 6.31 -0.66 12.32
N SER A 288 6.87 0.20 11.47
CA SER A 288 7.02 -0.06 10.05
C SER A 288 8.45 0.17 9.59
N VAL A 289 8.92 -0.71 8.69
CA VAL A 289 10.25 -0.65 8.08
C VAL A 289 10.13 -0.92 6.59
N PRO A 290 10.62 -0.02 5.71
CA PRO A 290 10.69 -0.25 4.29
C PRO A 290 11.91 -1.11 3.91
N ASP A 291 11.76 -1.89 2.83
CA ASP A 291 12.83 -2.59 2.13
C ASP A 291 12.59 -2.50 0.62
N GLY A 292 13.01 -1.42 0.00
CA GLY A 292 12.82 -1.14 -1.41
C GLY A 292 11.34 -1.11 -1.82
N ASN A 293 10.90 -2.14 -2.54
CA ASN A 293 9.49 -2.27 -2.95
C ASN A 293 8.60 -2.89 -1.87
N ARG A 294 9.16 -3.29 -0.73
CA ARG A 294 8.42 -3.89 0.38
C ARG A 294 8.32 -2.93 1.55
N THR A 295 7.24 -3.10 2.32
CA THR A 295 7.10 -2.48 3.63
C THR A 295 6.58 -3.54 4.59
N TYR A 296 7.30 -3.74 5.69
CA TYR A 296 6.90 -4.60 6.78
C TYR A 296 6.27 -3.76 7.87
N ARG A 297 5.14 -4.21 8.43
CA ARG A 297 4.46 -3.51 9.52
C ARG A 297 4.03 -4.51 10.58
N LEU A 298 4.32 -4.20 11.83
CA LEU A 298 3.78 -4.90 13.00
C LEU A 298 2.94 -3.90 13.79
N SER A 299 1.70 -4.23 14.05
CA SER A 299 0.78 -3.38 14.81
C SER A 299 0.12 -4.17 15.92
N THR A 300 -0.09 -3.54 17.08
CA THR A 300 -0.88 -4.10 18.16
C THR A 300 -1.75 -3.01 18.78
N TYR A 301 -2.93 -3.41 19.24
CA TYR A 301 -3.83 -2.52 19.96
C TYR A 301 -4.55 -3.23 21.07
N LYS A 302 -4.97 -2.45 22.08
CA LYS A 302 -5.85 -2.90 23.15
C LYS A 302 -6.93 -1.85 23.37
N TYR A 303 -8.17 -2.26 23.23
CA TYR A 303 -9.36 -1.47 23.48
C TYR A 303 -10.09 -2.03 24.68
N SER A 304 -10.54 -1.18 25.61
CA SER A 304 -11.37 -1.57 26.76
C SER A 304 -12.51 -0.57 26.90
N TYR A 305 -13.66 -1.09 27.29
CA TYR A 305 -14.84 -0.27 27.56
C TYR A 305 -15.56 -0.77 28.80
N ASN A 306 -16.33 0.11 29.43
CA ASN A 306 -17.32 -0.18 30.46
C ASN A 306 -18.56 0.68 30.24
N GLN A 307 -19.73 0.13 30.50
CA GLN A 307 -21.03 0.79 30.40
C GLN A 307 -22.01 0.20 31.41
N LEU A 308 -22.92 1.04 31.89
CA LEU A 308 -24.08 0.61 32.66
C LEU A 308 -25.25 0.32 31.72
N VAL A 309 -25.85 -0.84 31.89
CA VAL A 309 -27.03 -1.26 31.15
C VAL A 309 -28.19 -1.37 32.13
N PHE A 310 -29.29 -0.72 31.81
CA PHE A 310 -30.51 -0.72 32.63
C PHE A 310 -31.53 -1.67 32.01
N MET A 311 -31.67 -2.86 32.64
CA MET A 311 -32.79 -3.81 32.42
C MET A 311 -33.16 -4.32 33.78
N PRO A 312 -34.43 -4.42 34.14
CA PRO A 312 -35.06 -4.09 35.40
C PRO A 312 -34.12 -3.75 36.57
N ASN A 313 -32.87 -4.27 36.58
CA ASN A 313 -31.79 -3.87 37.45
C ASN A 313 -30.61 -3.35 36.64
N ALA A 314 -29.86 -2.39 37.18
CA ALA A 314 -28.62 -1.90 36.55
C ALA A 314 -27.51 -2.95 36.72
N PHE A 315 -26.79 -3.25 35.63
CA PHE A 315 -25.58 -4.07 35.67
C PHE A 315 -24.47 -3.42 34.82
N ARG A 316 -23.23 -3.72 35.17
CA ARG A 316 -22.07 -3.24 34.43
C ARG A 316 -21.70 -4.24 33.34
N SER A 317 -21.72 -3.79 32.10
CA SER A 317 -21.17 -4.52 30.96
C SER A 317 -19.81 -3.93 30.61
N SER A 318 -18.78 -4.76 30.58
CA SER A 318 -17.44 -4.32 30.19
C SER A 318 -16.77 -5.33 29.25
N GLY A 319 -15.72 -4.88 28.55
CA GLY A 319 -14.99 -5.76 27.65
C GLY A 319 -13.62 -5.23 27.28
N THR A 320 -12.79 -6.16 26.85
CA THR A 320 -11.46 -5.89 26.32
C THR A 320 -11.28 -6.60 24.99
N THR A 321 -10.79 -5.88 24.00
CA THR A 321 -10.36 -6.44 22.71
C THR A 321 -8.89 -6.11 22.51
N GLN A 322 -8.09 -7.10 22.22
CA GLN A 322 -6.69 -6.96 21.82
C GLN A 322 -6.50 -7.51 20.42
N GLY A 323 -5.72 -6.84 19.59
CA GLY A 323 -5.37 -7.31 18.25
C GLY A 323 -3.90 -7.11 17.97
N THR A 324 -3.32 -8.05 17.23
CA THR A 324 -1.98 -7.97 16.69
C THR A 324 -2.03 -8.32 15.21
N GLU A 325 -1.43 -7.49 14.37
CA GLU A 325 -1.37 -7.66 12.93
C GLU A 325 0.08 -7.55 12.46
N PHE A 326 0.52 -8.53 11.68
CA PHE A 326 1.74 -8.43 10.89
C PHE A 326 1.35 -8.32 9.41
N ALA A 327 1.83 -7.29 8.74
CA ALA A 327 1.53 -7.00 7.35
C ALA A 327 2.80 -6.85 6.51
N VAL A 328 2.74 -7.35 5.29
CA VAL A 328 3.76 -7.13 4.24
C VAL A 328 3.06 -6.55 3.03
N GLU A 329 3.45 -5.35 2.64
CA GLU A 329 3.05 -4.73 1.38
C GLU A 329 4.18 -4.83 0.37
N GLN A 330 3.90 -5.31 -0.84
CA GLN A 330 4.83 -5.40 -1.98
C GLN A 330 4.31 -4.57 -3.13
N VAL A 331 5.02 -3.52 -3.52
CA VAL A 331 4.71 -2.75 -4.73
C VAL A 331 4.97 -3.62 -5.95
N LEU A 332 3.92 -3.88 -6.74
CA LEU A 332 3.96 -4.69 -7.97
C LEU A 332 4.23 -3.82 -9.19
N ASN A 333 3.53 -2.70 -9.27
CA ASN A 333 3.66 -1.76 -10.37
C ASN A 333 3.50 -0.32 -9.87
N ARG A 334 4.31 0.56 -10.44
CA ARG A 334 4.27 1.98 -10.18
C ARG A 334 4.43 2.74 -11.49
N THR A 335 3.59 3.74 -11.67
CA THR A 335 3.69 4.74 -12.72
C THR A 335 3.71 6.13 -12.08
N SER A 336 3.88 7.19 -12.86
CA SER A 336 3.75 8.57 -12.35
C SER A 336 2.35 8.89 -11.81
N ARG A 337 1.33 8.12 -12.19
CA ARG A 337 -0.08 8.38 -11.86
C ARG A 337 -0.75 7.26 -11.05
N SER A 338 -0.07 6.16 -10.81
CA SER A 338 -0.67 5.04 -10.08
C SER A 338 0.37 4.19 -9.36
N LYS A 339 -0.07 3.54 -8.27
CA LYS A 339 0.69 2.55 -7.52
C LYS A 339 -0.21 1.36 -7.24
N THR A 340 0.23 0.16 -7.62
CA THR A 340 -0.47 -1.10 -7.32
C THR A 340 0.41 -1.94 -6.41
N SER A 341 -0.13 -2.41 -5.30
CA SER A 341 0.59 -3.22 -4.32
C SER A 341 -0.19 -4.49 -4.00
N ALA A 342 0.52 -5.59 -3.80
CA ALA A 342 -0.01 -6.76 -3.11
C ALA A 342 0.20 -6.60 -1.61
N VAL A 343 -0.77 -7.06 -0.83
CA VAL A 343 -0.73 -7.01 0.64
C VAL A 343 -1.01 -8.40 1.19
N ALA A 344 -0.21 -8.84 2.15
CA ALA A 344 -0.46 -10.05 2.92
C ALA A 344 -0.44 -9.70 4.39
N LYS A 345 -1.44 -10.20 5.17
CA LYS A 345 -1.54 -9.94 6.60
C LYS A 345 -1.83 -11.22 7.37
N VAL A 346 -1.29 -11.29 8.58
CA VAL A 346 -1.70 -12.24 9.62
C VAL A 346 -2.28 -11.41 10.76
N ILE A 347 -3.51 -11.73 11.15
CA ILE A 347 -4.29 -10.96 12.12
C ILE A 347 -4.69 -11.90 13.24
N HIS A 348 -4.28 -11.57 14.46
CA HIS A 348 -4.70 -12.26 15.67
C HIS A 348 -5.52 -11.32 16.55
N LYS A 349 -6.68 -11.79 17.04
CA LYS A 349 -7.58 -11.01 17.90
C LYS A 349 -8.06 -11.85 19.07
N GLU A 350 -8.08 -11.22 20.24
CA GLU A 350 -8.61 -11.73 21.47
C GLU A 350 -9.70 -10.80 21.99
N ARG A 351 -10.81 -11.34 22.44
CA ARG A 351 -11.92 -10.59 23.04
C ARG A 351 -12.40 -11.27 24.29
N HIS A 352 -12.54 -10.49 25.35
CA HIS A 352 -13.10 -10.87 26.64
C HIS A 352 -14.24 -9.91 26.99
N ASN A 353 -15.37 -10.44 27.42
CA ASN A 353 -16.52 -9.66 27.87
C ASN A 353 -16.90 -10.07 29.29
N TYR A 354 -17.37 -9.11 30.06
CA TYR A 354 -17.69 -9.27 31.48
C TYR A 354 -19.07 -8.67 31.77
N LEU A 355 -19.76 -9.28 32.73
CA LEU A 355 -21.00 -8.80 33.32
C LEU A 355 -20.81 -8.71 34.85
N ASP A 356 -20.91 -7.53 35.45
CA ASP A 356 -20.60 -7.26 36.86
C ASP A 356 -19.28 -7.91 37.30
N ASP A 357 -18.24 -7.72 36.47
CA ASP A 357 -16.86 -8.26 36.67
C ASP A 357 -16.74 -9.80 36.55
N VAL A 358 -17.84 -10.51 36.18
CA VAL A 358 -17.80 -11.95 35.87
C VAL A 358 -17.57 -12.15 34.39
N GLU A 359 -16.54 -12.90 34.03
CA GLU A 359 -16.24 -13.17 32.61
C GLU A 359 -17.30 -14.06 31.96
N LEU A 360 -17.75 -13.61 30.82
CA LEU A 360 -18.70 -14.35 29.98
C LEU A 360 -17.94 -15.30 29.05
N GLY A 361 -17.55 -16.47 29.57
CA GLY A 361 -16.76 -17.45 28.82
C GLY A 361 -17.36 -17.86 27.47
N VAL A 362 -18.69 -17.77 27.29
CA VAL A 362 -19.35 -18.03 26.01
C VAL A 362 -19.08 -16.94 24.96
N GLN A 363 -18.67 -15.75 25.37
CA GLN A 363 -18.34 -14.62 24.52
C GLN A 363 -16.83 -14.37 24.35
N GLU A 364 -16.02 -15.17 25.01
CA GLU A 364 -14.58 -15.17 24.79
C GLU A 364 -14.28 -15.64 23.37
N GLN A 365 -13.47 -14.88 22.63
CA GLN A 365 -13.11 -15.19 21.25
C GLN A 365 -11.63 -14.98 21.02
N HIS A 366 -10.96 -16.03 20.55
CA HIS A 366 -9.59 -15.96 20.04
C HIS A 366 -9.61 -16.37 18.59
N THR A 367 -9.32 -15.42 17.70
CA THR A 367 -9.38 -15.65 16.26
C THR A 367 -8.05 -15.33 15.61
N THR A 368 -7.65 -16.13 14.65
CA THR A 368 -6.53 -15.85 13.76
C THR A 368 -7.01 -15.91 12.33
N ALA A 369 -6.59 -14.95 11.52
CA ALA A 369 -6.93 -14.89 10.12
C ALA A 369 -5.71 -14.55 9.27
N VAL A 370 -5.71 -15.06 8.05
CA VAL A 370 -4.80 -14.64 6.99
C VAL A 370 -5.60 -13.83 5.98
N GLU A 371 -5.03 -12.70 5.55
CA GLU A 371 -5.61 -11.82 4.54
C GLU A 371 -4.63 -11.63 3.41
N VAL A 372 -5.11 -11.72 2.16
CA VAL A 372 -4.38 -11.33 0.96
C VAL A 372 -5.21 -10.33 0.19
N GLY A 373 -4.57 -9.32 -0.37
CA GLY A 373 -5.28 -8.28 -1.08
C GLY A 373 -4.42 -7.54 -2.10
N LEU A 374 -5.11 -6.72 -2.90
CA LEU A 374 -4.53 -5.81 -3.87
C LEU A 374 -4.97 -4.39 -3.53
N SER A 375 -4.01 -3.50 -3.36
CA SER A 375 -4.24 -2.07 -3.19
C SER A 375 -3.88 -1.35 -4.49
N HIS A 376 -4.76 -0.47 -4.95
CA HIS A 376 -4.51 0.39 -6.10
C HIS A 376 -4.79 1.83 -5.74
N ARG A 377 -3.76 2.66 -5.87
CA ARG A 377 -3.83 4.12 -5.70
C ARG A 377 -3.68 4.80 -7.04
N GLN A 378 -4.62 5.69 -7.37
CA GLN A 378 -4.64 6.48 -8.59
C GLN A 378 -4.55 7.97 -8.25
N TYR A 379 -3.65 8.68 -8.94
CA TYR A 379 -3.50 10.13 -8.85
C TYR A 379 -4.08 10.78 -10.12
N SER A 380 -5.09 11.63 -9.99
CA SER A 380 -5.77 12.33 -11.08
C SER A 380 -5.89 13.83 -10.77
N GLY A 381 -4.92 14.62 -11.21
CA GLY A 381 -4.87 16.03 -10.85
C GLY A 381 -4.82 16.23 -9.33
N ASN A 382 -5.84 16.87 -8.76
CA ASN A 382 -5.95 17.14 -7.33
C ASN A 382 -6.67 16.01 -6.56
N THR A 383 -7.04 14.91 -7.22
CA THR A 383 -7.78 13.80 -6.61
C THR A 383 -6.87 12.60 -6.44
N VAL A 384 -6.92 11.99 -5.26
CA VAL A 384 -6.32 10.68 -4.98
C VAL A 384 -7.45 9.70 -4.69
N SER A 385 -7.44 8.58 -5.41
CA SER A 385 -8.41 7.50 -5.22
C SER A 385 -7.66 6.25 -4.79
N ASP A 386 -8.09 5.65 -3.71
CA ASP A 386 -7.55 4.40 -3.18
C ASP A 386 -8.63 3.32 -3.25
N VAL A 387 -8.26 2.13 -3.71
CA VAL A 387 -9.12 0.95 -3.71
C VAL A 387 -8.33 -0.23 -3.16
N TYR A 388 -8.89 -0.92 -2.19
CA TYR A 388 -8.33 -2.13 -1.61
C TYR A 388 -9.31 -3.29 -1.76
N LEU A 389 -8.89 -4.32 -2.49
CA LEU A 389 -9.62 -5.57 -2.65
C LEU A 389 -8.94 -6.62 -1.80
N PHE A 390 -9.68 -7.36 -0.99
CA PHE A 390 -9.08 -8.38 -0.14
C PHE A 390 -9.94 -9.63 0.01
N TYR A 391 -9.24 -10.70 0.30
CA TYR A 391 -9.81 -11.97 0.77
C TYR A 391 -9.19 -12.32 2.11
N ARG A 392 -10.03 -12.55 3.13
CA ARG A 392 -9.62 -12.94 4.47
C ARG A 392 -10.22 -14.28 4.84
N GLN A 393 -9.39 -15.14 5.40
CA GLN A 393 -9.82 -16.44 5.89
C GLN A 393 -9.33 -16.64 7.33
N GLY A 394 -10.27 -17.00 8.22
CA GLY A 394 -9.96 -17.50 9.55
C GLY A 394 -9.21 -18.82 9.45
N ILE A 395 -8.20 -18.99 10.27
CA ILE A 395 -7.38 -20.21 10.33
C ILE A 395 -7.35 -20.76 11.75
N ASN A 396 -7.16 -22.08 11.84
CA ASN A 396 -6.97 -22.79 13.09
C ASN A 396 -5.46 -22.83 13.41
N GLY A 397 -4.97 -21.86 14.17
CA GLY A 397 -3.55 -21.76 14.53
C GLY A 397 -3.23 -20.46 15.26
N LEU A 398 -1.99 -20.31 15.73
CA LEU A 398 -1.50 -19.14 16.46
C LEU A 398 -2.42 -18.69 17.62
N GLY A 399 -2.94 -19.65 18.41
CA GLY A 399 -3.81 -19.38 19.55
C GLY A 399 -5.30 -19.24 19.23
N ALA A 400 -5.73 -19.43 17.96
CA ALA A 400 -7.14 -19.44 17.63
C ALA A 400 -7.86 -20.59 18.35
N GLN A 401 -8.97 -20.26 19.02
CA GLN A 401 -9.81 -21.27 19.67
C GLN A 401 -10.70 -21.91 18.62
N VAL A 402 -10.67 -23.24 18.54
CA VAL A 402 -11.66 -24.04 17.84
C VAL A 402 -12.62 -24.58 18.90
N ARG A 403 -13.72 -23.88 19.13
CA ARG A 403 -14.79 -24.40 19.98
C ARG A 403 -15.74 -25.25 19.14
N SER A 404 -15.70 -26.56 19.30
CA SER A 404 -16.77 -27.44 18.86
C SER A 404 -17.82 -27.51 19.98
N TRP A 405 -18.92 -26.83 19.83
CA TRP A 405 -20.09 -27.08 20.65
C TRP A 405 -20.83 -28.25 20.01
N GLU A 406 -20.67 -29.44 20.55
CA GLU A 406 -21.43 -30.59 20.10
C GLU A 406 -22.92 -30.31 20.30
N GLY A 407 -23.67 -30.22 19.17
CA GLY A 407 -25.12 -30.15 19.17
C GLY A 407 -25.80 -28.87 18.68
N LEU A 408 -25.07 -27.83 18.32
CA LEU A 408 -25.64 -26.60 17.72
C LEU A 408 -25.25 -26.48 16.24
N SER A 409 -26.26 -26.43 15.35
CA SER A 409 -26.06 -26.32 13.90
C SER A 409 -25.49 -24.98 13.44
N ASP A 410 -25.51 -23.94 14.27
CA ASP A 410 -25.06 -22.57 13.99
C ASP A 410 -23.89 -22.19 14.90
N ASN A 411 -22.86 -23.01 14.96
CA ASN A 411 -21.66 -22.71 15.72
C ASN A 411 -20.91 -21.55 15.06
N PRO A 412 -20.68 -20.40 15.74
CA PRO A 412 -19.85 -19.33 15.21
C PRO A 412 -18.42 -19.83 15.07
N THR A 413 -18.07 -20.25 13.86
CA THR A 413 -16.73 -20.78 13.60
C THR A 413 -15.72 -19.66 13.51
N THR A 414 -14.56 -19.86 14.13
CA THR A 414 -13.38 -19.02 13.90
C THR A 414 -12.85 -19.16 12.47
N LEU A 415 -13.35 -20.16 11.71
CA LEU A 415 -13.00 -20.47 10.33
C LEU A 415 -13.97 -19.78 9.35
N TYR A 416 -13.97 -18.46 9.33
CA TYR A 416 -14.77 -17.67 8.40
C TYR A 416 -14.01 -17.35 7.11
N LYS A 417 -14.76 -17.07 6.05
CA LYS A 417 -14.23 -16.54 4.77
C LYS A 417 -14.92 -15.23 4.46
N MET A 418 -14.15 -14.24 4.10
CA MET A 418 -14.66 -12.91 3.76
C MET A 418 -13.91 -12.35 2.57
N ALA A 419 -14.64 -11.79 1.61
CA ALA A 419 -14.09 -10.94 0.58
C ALA A 419 -14.66 -9.54 0.75
N GLY A 420 -13.84 -8.51 0.53
CA GLY A 420 -14.27 -7.12 0.71
C GLY A 420 -13.57 -6.17 -0.25
N VAL A 421 -14.18 -5.00 -0.35
CA VAL A 421 -13.68 -3.83 -1.07
C VAL A 421 -13.73 -2.65 -0.13
N GLU A 422 -12.60 -1.96 0.01
CA GLU A 422 -12.47 -0.69 0.76
C GLU A 422 -12.00 0.39 -0.21
N GLY A 423 -12.45 1.65 -0.05
CA GLY A 423 -12.07 2.75 -0.93
C GLY A 423 -12.48 4.12 -0.40
#